data_e7b7b0ece6e7597c455122f0b373aa28
#
_entry.id   e7b7b0ece6e7597c455122f0b373aa28
#
_cell.length_a   1.000
_cell.length_b   1.000
_cell.length_c   1.000
_cell.angle_alpha   90.00
_cell.angle_beta   90.00
_cell.angle_gamma   90.00
#
_symmetry.space_group_name_H-M   'P 1'
#
loop_
_entity.id
_entity.type
_entity.pdbx_description
1 polymer ?
#
loop_
_entity_poly.entity_id
_entity_poly.type
_entity_poly.pdbx_seq_one_letter_code
_entity_poly.pdbx_strand_id
1 'polypeptide(L)'
;MNFESVLIHGGIDGDDFTGAVNVPIYQTSTYKQIGIGINKGYEYSRTGNPTREALEKLIADLEQGVGGFAFSSGMAAITAVLSLFKSGDNIIIPDNLYGGTFRVLDKIFKNFNIGYKIVNTTDLQQIKDNIDDTVRAIYVETPTNPLMDITDIEEVAKISKSNNLLTIVDNTFMTPYLQKPLILGADIVIHSATKYLGGHSDLVAGLVVVNNEELKEKIHFIQNSTGGVLSPFDSFLLIRGIKTLAVRMDRHNSNTKAVAEFLKDRPEIKKVYYPGFEEHPGYSTQSKQAKGYGGMISFVLNEGYDYKEFFKELSIITFGESLGGVESLACHPATMTHGAIPYEIRQKVGIVDNLIRLSVGIENVQDIIEDLERALKGGKING
;
A
#
# COMPACT_ATOMS: atom_id res chain seq x y z
N MET A 1 8.30 23.49 3.58
CA MET A 1 7.39 23.50 2.40
C MET A 1 6.10 22.77 2.77
N ASN A 2 4.96 23.16 2.18
CA ASN A 2 3.72 22.40 2.30
C ASN A 2 3.83 21.10 1.49
N PHE A 3 2.99 20.12 1.80
CA PHE A 3 3.09 18.77 1.25
C PHE A 3 3.09 18.75 -0.29
N GLU A 4 2.21 19.50 -0.92
CA GLU A 4 2.09 19.59 -2.38
C GLU A 4 3.36 20.15 -3.04
N SER A 5 4.06 21.05 -2.36
CA SER A 5 5.37 21.57 -2.81
C SER A 5 6.48 20.54 -2.60
N VAL A 6 6.42 19.74 -1.53
CA VAL A 6 7.37 18.62 -1.31
C VAL A 6 7.23 17.55 -2.39
N LEU A 7 6.00 17.24 -2.86
CA LEU A 7 5.79 16.33 -3.99
C LEU A 7 6.56 16.74 -5.25
N ILE A 8 6.74 18.03 -5.47
CA ILE A 8 7.38 18.57 -6.67
C ILE A 8 8.90 18.71 -6.51
N HIS A 9 9.34 19.14 -5.32
CA HIS A 9 10.71 19.60 -5.08
C HIS A 9 11.50 18.71 -4.10
N GLY A 10 10.84 17.87 -3.28
CA GLY A 10 11.50 17.04 -2.29
C GLY A 10 12.49 16.06 -2.93
N GLY A 11 13.69 15.95 -2.33
CA GLY A 11 14.76 15.08 -2.84
C GLY A 11 15.33 15.45 -4.20
N ILE A 12 14.89 16.57 -4.82
CA ILE A 12 15.25 16.97 -6.18
C ILE A 12 15.88 18.36 -6.15
N ASP A 13 17.19 18.42 -6.15
CA ASP A 13 17.96 19.67 -6.17
C ASP A 13 18.34 20.13 -7.61
N GLY A 14 17.80 19.45 -8.65
CA GLY A 14 18.19 19.63 -10.03
C GLY A 14 19.51 18.91 -10.38
N ASP A 15 20.14 19.30 -11.47
CA ASP A 15 21.44 18.78 -11.90
C ASP A 15 22.46 19.91 -11.99
N ASP A 16 23.40 19.96 -11.08
CA ASP A 16 24.44 20.99 -11.01
C ASP A 16 25.34 21.04 -12.25
N PHE A 17 25.44 19.92 -12.99
CA PHE A 17 26.30 19.85 -14.17
C PHE A 17 25.66 20.47 -15.40
N THR A 18 24.38 20.26 -15.63
CA THR A 18 23.66 20.74 -16.83
C THR A 18 22.63 21.82 -16.54
N GLY A 19 22.26 22.02 -15.28
CA GLY A 19 21.13 22.87 -14.87
C GLY A 19 19.76 22.26 -15.15
N ALA A 20 19.67 20.95 -15.42
CA ALA A 20 18.39 20.27 -15.65
C ALA A 20 17.51 20.35 -14.41
N VAL A 21 16.23 20.77 -14.61
CA VAL A 21 15.25 20.91 -13.52
C VAL A 21 14.86 19.57 -12.90
N ASN A 22 14.86 18.50 -13.69
CA ASN A 22 14.54 17.16 -13.22
C ASN A 22 15.79 16.34 -12.98
N VAL A 23 15.71 15.34 -12.09
CA VAL A 23 16.82 14.45 -11.82
C VAL A 23 17.21 13.65 -13.08
N PRO A 24 18.50 13.57 -13.46
CA PRO A 24 18.96 12.72 -14.56
C PRO A 24 18.78 11.23 -14.25
N ILE A 25 18.61 10.42 -15.29
CA ILE A 25 18.59 8.95 -15.16
C ILE A 25 20.04 8.43 -15.26
N TYR A 26 20.62 8.06 -14.13
CA TYR A 26 21.96 7.45 -14.08
C TYR A 26 21.87 5.93 -14.29
N GLN A 27 21.68 5.53 -15.55
CA GLN A 27 21.59 4.13 -15.95
C GLN A 27 22.99 3.49 -16.03
N THR A 28 23.58 3.21 -14.88
CA THR A 28 24.91 2.64 -14.75
C THR A 28 24.98 1.64 -13.59
N SER A 29 25.88 0.66 -13.69
CA SER A 29 26.17 -0.27 -12.59
C SER A 29 27.32 0.17 -11.70
N THR A 30 28.31 0.89 -12.27
CA THR A 30 29.57 1.22 -11.58
C THR A 30 30.02 2.65 -11.85
N TYR A 31 30.87 3.18 -10.99
CA TYR A 31 31.34 4.55 -11.03
C TYR A 31 32.87 4.59 -11.01
N LYS A 32 33.47 5.55 -11.75
CA LYS A 32 34.92 5.73 -11.79
C LYS A 32 35.43 6.25 -10.46
N GLN A 33 36.38 5.53 -9.88
CA GLN A 33 37.10 5.97 -8.69
C GLN A 33 38.16 7.03 -9.06
N ILE A 34 38.42 7.96 -8.13
CA ILE A 34 39.49 8.96 -8.24
C ILE A 34 40.82 8.36 -7.80
N GLY A 35 40.81 7.50 -6.80
CA GLY A 35 41.93 6.78 -6.23
C GLY A 35 41.45 5.62 -5.36
N ILE A 36 42.35 4.87 -4.76
CA ILE A 36 42.00 3.76 -3.86
C ILE A 36 41.25 4.32 -2.65
N GLY A 37 40.00 3.92 -2.48
CA GLY A 37 39.14 4.40 -1.41
C GLY A 37 38.62 5.83 -1.57
N ILE A 38 38.84 6.47 -2.74
CA ILE A 38 38.41 7.84 -3.03
C ILE A 38 37.44 7.84 -4.22
N ASN A 39 36.18 8.17 -3.98
CA ASN A 39 35.13 8.25 -5.00
C ASN A 39 34.42 9.63 -4.95
N LYS A 40 33.45 9.84 -5.85
CA LYS A 40 32.60 11.04 -5.91
C LYS A 40 31.25 10.89 -5.19
N GLY A 41 31.17 10.01 -4.18
CA GLY A 41 29.95 9.69 -3.44
C GLY A 41 29.29 8.37 -3.86
N TYR A 42 29.67 7.80 -5.00
CA TYR A 42 29.11 6.56 -5.53
C TYR A 42 30.20 5.59 -5.96
N GLU A 43 29.96 4.31 -5.77
CA GLU A 43 30.87 3.21 -6.15
C GLU A 43 30.17 2.19 -7.04
N TYR A 44 28.97 1.78 -6.67
CA TYR A 44 28.19 0.75 -7.33
C TYR A 44 26.69 0.99 -7.13
N SER A 45 25.88 0.85 -8.18
CA SER A 45 24.46 1.24 -8.17
C SER A 45 23.58 0.45 -7.20
N ARG A 46 23.95 -0.80 -6.84
CA ARG A 46 23.24 -1.52 -5.80
C ARG A 46 23.36 -0.82 -4.43
N THR A 47 24.55 -0.32 -4.11
CA THR A 47 24.83 0.42 -2.88
C THR A 47 24.23 1.82 -2.90
N GLY A 48 24.46 2.57 -4.01
CA GLY A 48 23.97 3.93 -4.17
C GLY A 48 23.84 4.31 -5.65
N ASN A 49 22.73 4.96 -6.02
CA ASN A 49 22.50 5.50 -7.37
C ASN A 49 21.82 6.86 -7.25
N PRO A 50 22.30 7.93 -7.93
CA PRO A 50 21.75 9.28 -7.74
C PRO A 50 20.26 9.41 -8.03
N THR A 51 19.75 8.70 -9.06
CA THR A 51 18.32 8.73 -9.41
C THR A 51 17.48 8.05 -8.36
N ARG A 52 17.90 6.88 -7.85
CA ARG A 52 17.20 6.18 -6.76
C ARG A 52 17.29 6.97 -5.45
N GLU A 53 18.42 7.56 -5.13
CA GLU A 53 18.61 8.37 -3.94
C GLU A 53 17.67 9.58 -3.91
N ALA A 54 17.43 10.24 -5.04
CA ALA A 54 16.46 11.33 -5.14
C ALA A 54 15.06 10.85 -4.77
N LEU A 55 14.64 9.65 -5.22
CA LEU A 55 13.37 9.03 -4.84
C LEU A 55 13.34 8.68 -3.35
N GLU A 56 14.42 8.10 -2.82
CA GLU A 56 14.52 7.69 -1.42
C GLU A 56 14.44 8.90 -0.46
N LYS A 57 15.06 10.02 -0.83
CA LYS A 57 14.92 11.30 -0.11
C LYS A 57 13.49 11.85 -0.22
N LEU A 58 12.91 11.85 -1.42
CA LEU A 58 11.55 12.34 -1.64
C LEU A 58 10.53 11.61 -0.76
N ILE A 59 10.57 10.27 -0.73
CA ILE A 59 9.59 9.52 0.08
C ILE A 59 9.84 9.67 1.58
N ALA A 60 11.09 9.81 2.02
CA ALA A 60 11.41 10.14 3.41
C ALA A 60 10.79 11.48 3.83
N ASP A 61 10.93 12.51 2.99
CA ASP A 61 10.35 13.84 3.24
C ASP A 61 8.82 13.78 3.28
N LEU A 62 8.19 13.03 2.37
CA LEU A 62 6.73 12.91 2.29
C LEU A 62 6.12 12.21 3.51
N GLU A 63 6.74 11.14 4.00
CA GLU A 63 6.32 10.43 5.21
C GLU A 63 6.86 11.08 6.50
N GLN A 64 7.75 12.08 6.39
CA GLN A 64 8.45 12.73 7.51
C GLN A 64 9.32 11.75 8.29
N GLY A 65 9.99 10.85 7.58
CA GLY A 65 10.91 9.86 8.14
C GLY A 65 12.37 10.29 8.11
N VAL A 66 13.21 9.53 8.80
CA VAL A 66 14.65 9.75 8.88
C VAL A 66 15.38 9.13 7.66
N GLY A 67 14.79 8.10 7.06
CA GLY A 67 15.34 7.44 5.88
C GLY A 67 14.27 6.75 5.05
N GLY A 68 14.43 6.83 3.72
CA GLY A 68 13.60 6.14 2.74
C GLY A 68 14.43 5.18 1.89
N PHE A 69 13.83 4.09 1.43
CA PHE A 69 14.49 3.02 0.67
C PHE A 69 13.57 2.54 -0.45
N ALA A 70 14.13 2.43 -1.67
CA ALA A 70 13.39 2.01 -2.85
C ALA A 70 13.78 0.58 -3.28
N PHE A 71 12.76 -0.27 -3.39
CA PHE A 71 12.86 -1.70 -3.70
C PHE A 71 12.19 -2.03 -5.04
N SER A 72 12.63 -3.12 -5.66
CA SER A 72 12.13 -3.60 -6.95
C SER A 72 10.65 -4.02 -6.95
N SER A 73 10.02 -4.14 -5.79
CA SER A 73 8.59 -4.42 -5.65
C SER A 73 8.12 -4.18 -4.21
N GLY A 74 6.80 -4.06 -3.99
CA GLY A 74 6.21 -4.05 -2.64
C GLY A 74 6.59 -5.30 -1.85
N MET A 75 6.64 -6.48 -2.48
CA MET A 75 7.07 -7.71 -1.82
C MET A 75 8.55 -7.70 -1.43
N ALA A 76 9.42 -7.09 -2.23
CA ALA A 76 10.83 -6.90 -1.86
C ALA A 76 10.98 -5.97 -0.64
N ALA A 77 10.18 -4.90 -0.57
CA ALA A 77 10.10 -4.00 0.58
C ALA A 77 9.62 -4.73 1.84
N ILE A 78 8.52 -5.47 1.77
CA ILE A 78 7.99 -6.30 2.86
C ILE A 78 9.02 -7.32 3.32
N THR A 79 9.66 -8.04 2.39
CA THR A 79 10.70 -9.04 2.70
C THR A 79 11.90 -8.41 3.42
N ALA A 80 12.32 -7.22 3.01
CA ALA A 80 13.40 -6.49 3.67
C ALA A 80 13.04 -6.13 5.13
N VAL A 81 11.82 -5.65 5.37
CA VAL A 81 11.33 -5.36 6.73
C VAL A 81 11.23 -6.63 7.58
N LEU A 82 10.69 -7.72 7.02
CA LEU A 82 10.61 -9.00 7.72
C LEU A 82 12.00 -9.60 8.04
N SER A 83 13.03 -9.25 7.26
CA SER A 83 14.43 -9.66 7.53
C SER A 83 15.08 -8.97 8.73
N LEU A 84 14.42 -8.03 9.38
CA LEU A 84 14.85 -7.46 10.67
C LEU A 84 14.72 -8.45 11.82
N PHE A 85 13.83 -9.43 11.70
CA PHE A 85 13.50 -10.38 12.76
C PHE A 85 14.43 -11.60 12.77
N LYS A 86 14.54 -12.22 13.93
CA LYS A 86 15.44 -13.36 14.20
C LYS A 86 14.64 -14.64 14.43
N SER A 87 15.34 -15.77 14.36
CA SER A 87 14.76 -17.08 14.71
C SER A 87 14.16 -17.04 16.13
N GLY A 88 12.89 -17.43 16.24
CA GLY A 88 12.09 -17.41 17.48
C GLY A 88 11.20 -16.19 17.63
N ASP A 89 11.38 -15.15 16.82
CA ASP A 89 10.52 -13.97 16.85
C ASP A 89 9.15 -14.23 16.21
N ASN A 90 8.12 -13.61 16.77
CA ASN A 90 6.77 -13.60 16.22
C ASN A 90 6.32 -12.17 15.88
N ILE A 91 5.47 -12.05 14.86
CA ILE A 91 4.86 -10.80 14.42
C ILE A 91 3.34 -10.93 14.55
N ILE A 92 2.68 -9.99 15.19
CA ILE A 92 1.21 -9.89 15.15
C ILE A 92 0.80 -9.31 13.79
N ILE A 93 -0.11 -9.99 13.10
CA ILE A 93 -0.60 -9.60 11.76
C ILE A 93 -2.13 -9.57 11.74
N PRO A 94 -2.77 -8.73 10.90
CA PRO A 94 -4.22 -8.72 10.77
C PRO A 94 -4.75 -10.02 10.14
N ASP A 95 -5.96 -10.40 10.50
CA ASP A 95 -6.68 -11.54 9.93
C ASP A 95 -7.08 -11.33 8.46
N ASN A 96 -7.16 -10.08 8.04
CA ASN A 96 -7.44 -9.65 6.69
C ASN A 96 -6.20 -8.98 6.07
N LEU A 97 -5.11 -9.73 5.96
CA LEU A 97 -3.81 -9.27 5.45
C LEU A 97 -3.69 -9.55 3.96
N TYR A 98 -2.98 -8.67 3.23
CA TYR A 98 -2.63 -8.93 1.83
C TYR A 98 -2.02 -10.33 1.64
N GLY A 99 -2.58 -11.09 0.69
CA GLY A 99 -2.20 -12.50 0.48
C GLY A 99 -0.72 -12.73 0.16
N GLY A 100 -0.03 -11.73 -0.42
CA GLY A 100 1.42 -11.78 -0.66
C GLY A 100 2.24 -11.73 0.64
N THR A 101 1.86 -10.86 1.57
CA THR A 101 2.50 -10.74 2.89
C THR A 101 2.29 -12.01 3.71
N PHE A 102 1.06 -12.53 3.72
CA PHE A 102 0.77 -13.80 4.39
C PHE A 102 1.61 -14.94 3.79
N ARG A 103 1.65 -15.04 2.46
CA ARG A 103 2.40 -16.12 1.77
C ARG A 103 3.89 -16.08 2.07
N VAL A 104 4.53 -14.91 2.10
CA VAL A 104 5.96 -14.79 2.40
C VAL A 104 6.26 -15.18 3.85
N LEU A 105 5.41 -14.81 4.80
CA LEU A 105 5.52 -15.21 6.20
C LEU A 105 5.36 -16.73 6.35
N ASP A 106 4.26 -17.29 5.83
CA ASP A 106 3.92 -18.72 6.03
C ASP A 106 4.81 -19.68 5.24
N LYS A 107 5.27 -19.32 4.04
CA LYS A 107 6.02 -20.25 3.16
C LYS A 107 7.52 -20.01 3.13
N ILE A 108 7.99 -18.81 3.53
CA ILE A 108 9.42 -18.47 3.48
C ILE A 108 9.95 -18.26 4.89
N PHE A 109 9.45 -17.25 5.63
CA PHE A 109 10.02 -16.88 6.92
C PHE A 109 9.80 -17.93 8.02
N LYS A 110 8.72 -18.70 7.94
CA LYS A 110 8.49 -19.84 8.82
C LYS A 110 9.62 -20.88 8.76
N ASN A 111 10.27 -21.03 7.60
CA ASN A 111 11.44 -21.93 7.45
C ASN A 111 12.68 -21.41 8.20
N PHE A 112 12.72 -20.12 8.54
CA PHE A 112 13.75 -19.49 9.36
C PHE A 112 13.32 -19.38 10.83
N ASN A 113 12.22 -20.06 11.22
CA ASN A 113 11.64 -20.03 12.56
C ASN A 113 11.21 -18.61 12.97
N ILE A 114 10.75 -17.79 12.03
CA ILE A 114 10.06 -16.52 12.28
C ILE A 114 8.57 -16.80 12.14
N GLY A 115 7.84 -16.60 13.24
CA GLY A 115 6.41 -16.91 13.32
C GLY A 115 5.52 -15.68 13.23
N TYR A 116 4.21 -15.94 13.26
CA TYR A 116 3.21 -14.88 13.28
C TYR A 116 1.99 -15.29 14.11
N LYS A 117 1.26 -14.29 14.62
CA LYS A 117 -0.02 -14.43 15.32
C LYS A 117 -1.07 -13.62 14.59
N ILE A 118 -2.15 -14.27 14.18
CA ILE A 118 -3.26 -13.64 13.46
C ILE A 118 -4.27 -13.10 14.46
N VAL A 119 -4.61 -11.81 14.38
CA VAL A 119 -5.60 -11.16 15.20
C VAL A 119 -6.47 -10.21 14.37
N ASN A 120 -7.66 -9.90 14.86
CA ASN A 120 -8.39 -8.74 14.33
C ASN A 120 -7.75 -7.47 14.90
N THR A 121 -7.01 -6.73 14.09
CA THR A 121 -6.28 -5.52 14.54
C THR A 121 -7.19 -4.32 14.79
N THR A 122 -8.48 -4.38 14.42
CA THR A 122 -9.47 -3.38 14.81
C THR A 122 -9.88 -3.52 16.28
N ASP A 123 -9.61 -4.69 16.89
CA ASP A 123 -9.84 -4.99 18.29
C ASP A 123 -8.52 -4.91 19.06
N LEU A 124 -8.30 -3.79 19.74
CA LEU A 124 -7.07 -3.54 20.50
C LEU A 124 -6.87 -4.53 21.66
N GLN A 125 -7.95 -5.14 22.16
CA GLN A 125 -7.84 -6.14 23.23
C GLN A 125 -7.25 -7.44 22.68
N GLN A 126 -7.66 -7.88 21.49
CA GLN A 126 -7.06 -9.05 20.85
C GLN A 126 -5.54 -8.85 20.59
N ILE A 127 -5.14 -7.65 20.23
CA ILE A 127 -3.70 -7.34 20.10
C ILE A 127 -2.99 -7.55 21.43
N LYS A 128 -3.49 -6.94 22.53
CA LYS A 128 -2.89 -7.05 23.88
C LYS A 128 -2.81 -8.49 24.37
N ASP A 129 -3.88 -9.27 24.19
CA ASP A 129 -3.97 -10.65 24.65
C ASP A 129 -3.01 -11.60 23.90
N ASN A 130 -2.52 -11.19 22.74
CA ASN A 130 -1.59 -11.97 21.93
C ASN A 130 -0.12 -11.54 22.06
N ILE A 131 0.18 -10.54 22.90
CA ILE A 131 1.56 -10.14 23.18
C ILE A 131 2.16 -11.09 24.23
N ASP A 132 3.29 -11.69 23.89
CA ASP A 132 4.14 -12.45 24.79
C ASP A 132 5.65 -12.15 24.52
N ASP A 133 6.53 -12.85 25.23
CA ASP A 133 7.99 -12.64 25.16
C ASP A 133 8.61 -12.94 23.77
N THR A 134 7.87 -13.55 22.85
CA THR A 134 8.32 -13.85 21.50
C THR A 134 7.92 -12.79 20.47
N VAL A 135 6.92 -11.97 20.78
CA VAL A 135 6.44 -10.92 19.87
C VAL A 135 7.45 -9.78 19.78
N ARG A 136 7.72 -9.30 18.55
CA ARG A 136 8.64 -8.20 18.26
C ARG A 136 8.03 -7.06 17.48
N ALA A 137 6.91 -7.30 16.80
CA ALA A 137 6.25 -6.27 16.02
C ALA A 137 4.75 -6.52 15.92
N ILE A 138 4.03 -5.42 15.67
CA ILE A 138 2.65 -5.42 15.21
C ILE A 138 2.66 -4.85 13.79
N TYR A 139 2.21 -5.67 12.83
CA TYR A 139 2.04 -5.27 11.43
C TYR A 139 0.59 -4.87 11.21
N VAL A 140 0.37 -3.69 10.67
CA VAL A 140 -0.95 -3.11 10.38
C VAL A 140 -1.07 -2.84 8.89
N GLU A 141 -2.18 -3.23 8.29
CA GLU A 141 -2.64 -2.79 6.98
C GLU A 141 -3.97 -2.06 7.18
N THR A 142 -4.04 -0.77 6.85
CA THR A 142 -5.25 0.03 7.10
C THR A 142 -5.41 1.16 6.09
N PRO A 143 -6.54 1.21 5.34
CA PRO A 143 -7.64 0.21 5.29
C PRO A 143 -7.15 -1.15 4.78
N THR A 144 -7.80 -2.25 5.23
CA THR A 144 -7.43 -3.60 4.79
C THR A 144 -7.94 -3.90 3.38
N ASN A 145 -7.27 -4.82 2.69
CA ASN A 145 -7.69 -5.35 1.38
C ASN A 145 -8.30 -6.75 1.55
N PRO A 146 -9.57 -7.01 1.17
CA PRO A 146 -10.46 -6.14 0.39
C PRO A 146 -11.58 -5.47 1.21
N LEU A 147 -11.70 -5.68 2.52
CA LEU A 147 -12.90 -5.34 3.29
C LEU A 147 -12.89 -3.93 3.89
N MET A 148 -11.80 -3.19 3.69
CA MET A 148 -11.64 -1.79 4.14
C MET A 148 -11.74 -1.61 5.67
N ASP A 149 -11.36 -2.62 6.46
CA ASP A 149 -11.32 -2.52 7.92
C ASP A 149 -10.28 -1.49 8.35
N ILE A 150 -10.60 -0.74 9.41
CA ILE A 150 -9.75 0.37 9.88
C ILE A 150 -9.16 0.04 11.24
N THR A 151 -7.85 0.03 11.32
CA THR A 151 -7.09 -0.08 12.58
C THR A 151 -6.65 1.30 13.04
N ASP A 152 -6.78 1.60 14.33
CA ASP A 152 -6.26 2.84 14.94
C ASP A 152 -4.75 2.74 15.12
N ILE A 153 -4.02 3.42 14.23
CA ILE A 153 -2.56 3.39 14.18
C ILE A 153 -1.96 3.97 15.47
N GLU A 154 -2.52 5.07 15.97
CA GLU A 154 -2.01 5.74 17.17
C GLU A 154 -2.12 4.84 18.42
N GLU A 155 -3.27 4.17 18.59
CA GLU A 155 -3.48 3.25 19.71
C GLU A 155 -2.60 2.00 19.60
N VAL A 156 -2.44 1.43 18.40
CA VAL A 156 -1.48 0.32 18.16
C VAL A 156 -0.06 0.75 18.47
N ALA A 157 0.37 1.93 18.03
CA ALA A 157 1.71 2.46 18.33
C ALA A 157 1.94 2.64 19.83
N LYS A 158 0.93 3.09 20.61
CA LYS A 158 1.00 3.17 22.09
C LYS A 158 1.18 1.78 22.71
N ILE A 159 0.42 0.78 22.23
CA ILE A 159 0.54 -0.61 22.70
C ILE A 159 1.94 -1.14 22.39
N SER A 160 2.42 -0.97 21.16
CA SER A 160 3.76 -1.40 20.73
C SER A 160 4.84 -0.79 21.60
N LYS A 161 4.81 0.51 21.78
CA LYS A 161 5.81 1.26 22.57
C LYS A 161 5.85 0.80 24.02
N SER A 162 4.69 0.54 24.65
CA SER A 162 4.63 0.07 26.05
C SER A 162 5.17 -1.36 26.23
N ASN A 163 5.29 -2.12 25.13
CA ASN A 163 5.80 -3.50 25.12
C ASN A 163 7.15 -3.67 24.41
N ASN A 164 7.82 -2.57 24.05
CA ASN A 164 9.07 -2.58 23.27
C ASN A 164 8.97 -3.32 21.95
N LEU A 165 7.84 -3.18 21.25
CA LEU A 165 7.56 -3.75 19.94
C LEU A 165 7.69 -2.68 18.86
N LEU A 166 7.97 -3.09 17.61
CA LEU A 166 7.88 -2.23 16.45
C LEU A 166 6.44 -2.16 15.95
N THR A 167 6.02 -0.96 15.51
CA THR A 167 4.79 -0.77 14.73
C THR A 167 5.16 -0.61 13.25
N ILE A 168 4.70 -1.54 12.43
CA ILE A 168 4.91 -1.55 10.98
C ILE A 168 3.56 -1.30 10.32
N VAL A 169 3.48 -0.30 9.43
CA VAL A 169 2.23 0.05 8.75
C VAL A 169 2.40 -0.03 7.24
N ASP A 170 1.60 -0.85 6.59
CA ASP A 170 1.43 -0.81 5.13
C ASP A 170 0.43 0.31 4.79
N ASN A 171 0.96 1.41 4.26
CA ASN A 171 0.21 2.63 3.94
C ASN A 171 -0.12 2.74 2.42
N THR A 172 -0.12 1.61 1.72
CA THR A 172 -0.29 1.56 0.26
C THR A 172 -1.58 2.21 -0.22
N PHE A 173 -2.72 2.00 0.48
CA PHE A 173 -4.02 2.53 0.07
C PHE A 173 -4.17 4.03 0.32
N MET A 174 -3.60 4.53 1.40
CA MET A 174 -3.79 5.92 1.80
C MET A 174 -2.71 6.86 1.28
N THR A 175 -1.52 6.35 1.03
CA THR A 175 -0.36 7.16 0.63
C THR A 175 0.03 8.22 1.69
N PRO A 176 1.21 8.82 1.65
CA PRO A 176 1.57 9.90 2.58
C PRO A 176 0.73 11.18 2.40
N TYR A 177 -0.06 11.26 1.31
CA TYR A 177 -0.97 12.38 1.08
C TYR A 177 -2.16 12.37 2.03
N LEU A 178 -2.80 11.21 2.19
CA LEU A 178 -3.99 11.08 3.03
C LEU A 178 -3.67 10.67 4.47
N GLN A 179 -2.64 9.86 4.71
CA GLN A 179 -2.30 9.29 6.02
C GLN A 179 -0.79 9.25 6.23
N LYS A 180 -0.33 9.61 7.42
CA LYS A 180 1.09 9.64 7.80
C LYS A 180 1.36 8.78 9.04
N PRO A 181 1.59 7.49 8.88
CA PRO A 181 1.73 6.58 10.02
C PRO A 181 2.90 6.90 10.96
N LEU A 182 4.03 7.43 10.46
CA LEU A 182 5.15 7.83 11.32
C LEU A 182 4.75 8.93 12.30
N ILE A 183 3.91 9.88 11.89
CA ILE A 183 3.39 10.95 12.76
C ILE A 183 2.43 10.38 13.82
N LEU A 184 1.73 9.30 13.49
CA LEU A 184 0.83 8.59 14.41
C LEU A 184 1.58 7.61 15.32
N GLY A 185 2.91 7.55 15.23
CA GLY A 185 3.78 6.79 16.12
C GLY A 185 4.27 5.44 15.58
N ALA A 186 4.02 5.13 14.30
CA ALA A 186 4.61 3.96 13.66
C ALA A 186 6.15 4.10 13.56
N ASP A 187 6.84 2.96 13.51
CA ASP A 187 8.30 2.91 13.37
C ASP A 187 8.73 2.73 11.92
N ILE A 188 7.95 1.96 11.16
CA ILE A 188 8.20 1.60 9.77
C ILE A 188 6.93 1.76 8.96
N VAL A 189 7.04 2.43 7.81
CA VAL A 189 5.99 2.51 6.82
C VAL A 189 6.42 1.80 5.55
N ILE A 190 5.52 1.01 4.99
CA ILE A 190 5.71 0.28 3.74
C ILE A 190 4.72 0.79 2.70
N HIS A 191 5.15 0.87 1.45
CA HIS A 191 4.29 1.09 0.30
C HIS A 191 4.58 0.09 -0.81
N SER A 192 3.54 -0.51 -1.35
CA SER A 192 3.60 -0.95 -2.74
C SER A 192 3.46 0.27 -3.63
N ALA A 193 4.60 0.83 -4.05
CA ALA A 193 4.62 2.04 -4.88
C ALA A 193 4.11 1.80 -6.31
N THR A 194 3.93 0.54 -6.69
CA THR A 194 3.19 0.08 -7.88
C THR A 194 1.79 0.69 -7.99
N LYS A 195 1.17 1.05 -6.84
CA LYS A 195 -0.21 1.51 -6.72
C LYS A 195 -0.30 3.04 -6.88
N TYR A 196 -0.99 3.72 -6.01
CA TYR A 196 -1.23 5.18 -6.09
C TYR A 196 0.02 6.04 -6.25
N LEU A 197 1.16 5.64 -5.67
CA LEU A 197 2.40 6.43 -5.79
C LEU A 197 2.90 6.46 -7.24
N GLY A 198 2.95 5.32 -7.92
CA GLY A 198 3.21 5.24 -9.35
C GLY A 198 2.03 5.79 -10.17
N GLY A 199 0.84 5.26 -9.93
CA GLY A 199 -0.45 5.76 -10.40
C GLY A 199 -0.74 5.61 -11.89
N HIS A 200 0.12 4.96 -12.67
CA HIS A 200 -0.02 4.87 -14.13
C HIS A 200 0.08 3.45 -14.67
N SER A 201 0.02 2.43 -13.81
CA SER A 201 0.05 1.01 -14.16
C SER A 201 1.24 0.57 -15.04
N ASP A 202 2.37 1.29 -14.96
CA ASP A 202 3.53 1.18 -15.84
C ASP A 202 4.82 0.75 -15.13
N LEU A 203 4.79 0.57 -13.80
CA LEU A 203 5.95 0.15 -13.02
C LEU A 203 5.58 -0.76 -11.83
N VAL A 204 6.55 -1.51 -11.37
CA VAL A 204 6.50 -2.27 -10.12
C VAL A 204 7.57 -1.77 -9.18
N ALA A 205 7.18 -1.31 -7.99
CA ALA A 205 8.11 -0.79 -6.99
C ALA A 205 7.59 -0.97 -5.57
N GLY A 206 8.51 -0.94 -4.60
CA GLY A 206 8.22 -0.91 -3.16
C GLY A 206 9.03 0.19 -2.48
N LEU A 207 8.47 0.77 -1.43
CA LEU A 207 9.17 1.76 -0.62
C LEU A 207 9.05 1.40 0.86
N VAL A 208 10.11 1.68 1.61
CA VAL A 208 10.14 1.62 3.07
C VAL A 208 10.61 2.95 3.61
N VAL A 209 9.93 3.47 4.63
CA VAL A 209 10.36 4.67 5.36
C VAL A 209 10.43 4.36 6.85
N VAL A 210 11.45 4.86 7.52
CA VAL A 210 11.72 4.59 8.94
C VAL A 210 11.86 5.87 9.75
N ASN A 211 11.58 5.78 11.06
CA ASN A 211 11.53 6.92 11.97
C ASN A 211 12.82 7.20 12.76
N ASN A 212 13.85 6.33 12.67
CA ASN A 212 15.08 6.50 13.42
C ASN A 212 16.31 5.97 12.68
N GLU A 213 17.52 6.41 13.11
CA GLU A 213 18.80 6.07 12.47
C GLU A 213 19.13 4.58 12.60
N GLU A 214 18.81 3.91 13.70
CA GLU A 214 19.09 2.49 13.87
C GLU A 214 18.35 1.63 12.83
N LEU A 215 17.06 1.88 12.63
CA LEU A 215 16.28 1.22 11.60
C LEU A 215 16.77 1.57 10.20
N LYS A 216 17.21 2.82 9.98
CA LYS A 216 17.76 3.27 8.71
C LYS A 216 19.05 2.48 8.36
N GLU A 217 19.97 2.32 9.29
CA GLU A 217 21.18 1.53 9.08
C GLU A 217 20.86 0.06 8.80
N LYS A 218 19.94 -0.53 9.56
CA LYS A 218 19.52 -1.94 9.37
C LYS A 218 18.85 -2.17 8.02
N ILE A 219 17.90 -1.33 7.62
CA ILE A 219 17.21 -1.46 6.33
C ILE A 219 18.16 -1.23 5.17
N HIS A 220 19.05 -0.22 5.26
CA HIS A 220 20.08 -0.01 4.24
C HIS A 220 21.01 -1.22 4.09
N PHE A 221 21.45 -1.80 5.21
CA PHE A 221 22.26 -3.03 5.18
C PHE A 221 21.53 -4.19 4.50
N ILE A 222 20.26 -4.42 4.85
CA ILE A 222 19.44 -5.47 4.24
C ILE A 222 19.24 -5.20 2.74
N GLN A 223 18.87 -3.97 2.36
CA GLN A 223 18.68 -3.58 0.96
C GLN A 223 19.93 -3.85 0.13
N ASN A 224 21.09 -3.39 0.59
CA ASN A 224 22.36 -3.59 -0.10
C ASN A 224 22.78 -5.06 -0.17
N SER A 225 22.58 -5.82 0.92
CA SER A 225 23.00 -7.22 1.01
C SER A 225 22.11 -8.17 0.19
N THR A 226 20.80 -7.94 0.19
CA THR A 226 19.82 -8.77 -0.56
C THR A 226 19.67 -8.35 -2.02
N GLY A 227 20.01 -7.09 -2.35
CA GLY A 227 20.05 -6.59 -3.71
C GLY A 227 18.69 -6.28 -4.34
N GLY A 228 17.61 -6.22 -3.54
CA GLY A 228 16.25 -5.94 -4.02
C GLY A 228 15.99 -4.48 -4.40
N VAL A 229 17.01 -3.76 -4.91
CA VAL A 229 16.95 -2.32 -5.21
C VAL A 229 16.12 -2.00 -6.45
N LEU A 230 15.47 -0.83 -6.44
CA LEU A 230 14.76 -0.31 -7.61
C LEU A 230 15.74 0.19 -8.69
N SER A 231 15.39 -0.02 -9.96
CA SER A 231 16.20 0.45 -11.10
C SER A 231 16.18 1.99 -11.20
N PRO A 232 17.21 2.61 -11.80
CA PRO A 232 17.20 4.06 -12.02
C PRO A 232 16.03 4.54 -12.90
N PHE A 233 15.67 3.77 -13.93
CA PHE A 233 14.56 4.11 -14.82
C PHE A 233 13.21 4.07 -14.10
N ASP A 234 12.94 2.99 -13.34
CA ASP A 234 11.71 2.89 -12.55
C ASP A 234 11.68 3.93 -11.43
N SER A 235 12.83 4.27 -10.83
CA SER A 235 12.94 5.36 -9.86
C SER A 235 12.52 6.70 -10.46
N PHE A 236 12.95 7.00 -11.70
CA PHE A 236 12.55 8.20 -12.44
C PHE A 236 11.04 8.21 -12.74
N LEU A 237 10.49 7.09 -13.22
CA LEU A 237 9.04 6.97 -13.48
C LEU A 237 8.24 7.17 -12.20
N LEU A 238 8.70 6.59 -11.08
CA LEU A 238 8.02 6.73 -9.79
C LEU A 238 8.08 8.18 -9.27
N ILE A 239 9.21 8.87 -9.36
CA ILE A 239 9.31 10.30 -9.06
C ILE A 239 8.29 11.09 -9.88
N ARG A 240 8.20 10.80 -11.19
CA ARG A 240 7.24 11.46 -12.08
C ARG A 240 5.80 11.20 -11.65
N GLY A 241 5.45 9.98 -11.27
CA GLY A 241 4.14 9.62 -10.74
C GLY A 241 3.81 10.35 -9.42
N ILE A 242 4.76 10.42 -8.50
CA ILE A 242 4.60 11.09 -7.20
C ILE A 242 4.30 12.58 -7.36
N LYS A 243 4.88 13.26 -8.34
CA LYS A 243 4.66 14.71 -8.57
C LYS A 243 3.18 15.08 -8.80
N THR A 244 2.36 14.14 -9.25
CA THR A 244 0.91 14.34 -9.45
C THR A 244 0.03 13.67 -8.40
N LEU A 245 0.63 13.15 -7.32
CA LEU A 245 -0.09 12.36 -6.32
C LEU A 245 -1.27 13.13 -5.71
N ALA A 246 -1.08 14.38 -5.28
CA ALA A 246 -2.13 15.17 -4.62
C ALA A 246 -3.37 15.30 -5.50
N VAL A 247 -3.22 15.80 -6.73
CA VAL A 247 -4.34 16.02 -7.66
C VAL A 247 -5.02 14.71 -8.06
N ARG A 248 -4.28 13.60 -8.13
CA ARG A 248 -4.85 12.28 -8.39
C ARG A 248 -5.64 11.77 -7.18
N MET A 249 -5.07 11.85 -5.98
CA MET A 249 -5.73 11.38 -4.76
C MET A 249 -6.99 12.19 -4.45
N ASP A 250 -7.01 13.50 -4.68
CA ASP A 250 -8.22 14.32 -4.56
C ASP A 250 -9.33 13.83 -5.51
N ARG A 251 -8.98 13.53 -6.76
CA ARG A 251 -9.93 13.01 -7.73
C ARG A 251 -10.37 11.59 -7.41
N HIS A 252 -9.45 10.69 -7.04
CA HIS A 252 -9.80 9.34 -6.57
C HIS A 252 -10.78 9.40 -5.40
N ASN A 253 -10.48 10.20 -4.37
CA ASN A 253 -11.31 10.31 -3.18
C ASN A 253 -12.71 10.88 -3.51
N SER A 254 -12.80 11.90 -4.35
CA SER A 254 -14.09 12.49 -4.77
C SER A 254 -14.92 11.53 -5.62
N ASN A 255 -14.30 10.87 -6.61
CA ASN A 255 -14.97 9.89 -7.46
C ASN A 255 -15.44 8.68 -6.63
N THR A 256 -14.59 8.18 -5.72
CA THR A 256 -14.91 7.05 -4.85
C THR A 256 -16.10 7.34 -3.95
N LYS A 257 -16.18 8.54 -3.39
CA LYS A 257 -17.34 8.95 -2.59
C LYS A 257 -18.63 8.90 -3.42
N ALA A 258 -18.64 9.49 -4.61
CA ALA A 258 -19.83 9.50 -5.48
C ALA A 258 -20.25 8.10 -5.93
N VAL A 259 -19.28 7.24 -6.27
CA VAL A 259 -19.55 5.83 -6.63
C VAL A 259 -20.06 5.04 -5.43
N ALA A 260 -19.52 5.26 -4.24
CA ALA A 260 -20.01 4.59 -3.02
C ALA A 260 -21.45 4.99 -2.69
N GLU A 261 -21.78 6.28 -2.80
CA GLU A 261 -23.14 6.79 -2.62
C GLU A 261 -24.11 6.20 -3.66
N PHE A 262 -23.69 6.11 -4.93
CA PHE A 262 -24.47 5.45 -5.97
C PHE A 262 -24.76 3.97 -5.65
N LEU A 263 -23.73 3.22 -5.19
CA LEU A 263 -23.87 1.80 -4.91
C LEU A 263 -24.69 1.50 -3.64
N LYS A 264 -24.70 2.42 -2.66
CA LYS A 264 -25.33 2.23 -1.35
C LYS A 264 -26.82 1.93 -1.45
N ASP A 265 -27.53 2.63 -2.32
CA ASP A 265 -28.98 2.58 -2.42
C ASP A 265 -29.46 1.66 -3.56
N ARG A 266 -28.57 0.87 -4.15
CA ARG A 266 -28.92 -0.01 -5.28
C ARG A 266 -29.52 -1.34 -4.80
N PRO A 267 -30.66 -1.77 -5.34
CA PRO A 267 -31.29 -3.04 -4.99
C PRO A 267 -30.45 -4.26 -5.38
N GLU A 268 -29.50 -4.11 -6.30
CA GLU A 268 -28.56 -5.13 -6.73
C GLU A 268 -27.47 -5.40 -5.68
N ILE A 269 -27.28 -4.47 -4.76
CA ILE A 269 -26.16 -4.47 -3.79
C ILE A 269 -26.65 -4.89 -2.41
N LYS A 270 -26.00 -5.90 -1.83
CA LYS A 270 -26.25 -6.37 -0.47
C LYS A 270 -25.53 -5.53 0.59
N LYS A 271 -24.29 -5.13 0.29
CA LYS A 271 -23.42 -4.38 1.20
C LYS A 271 -22.34 -3.64 0.43
N VAL A 272 -22.02 -2.44 0.89
CA VAL A 272 -20.86 -1.65 0.43
C VAL A 272 -19.87 -1.50 1.60
N TYR A 273 -18.59 -1.74 1.33
CA TYR A 273 -17.49 -1.50 2.25
C TYR A 273 -16.75 -0.24 1.80
N TYR A 274 -16.99 0.85 2.49
CA TYR A 274 -16.36 2.14 2.24
C TYR A 274 -16.18 2.91 3.56
N PRO A 275 -14.95 3.22 3.97
CA PRO A 275 -14.68 3.88 5.25
C PRO A 275 -15.27 5.28 5.40
N GLY A 276 -15.70 5.89 4.29
CA GLY A 276 -16.31 7.22 4.28
C GLY A 276 -17.80 7.26 4.63
N PHE A 277 -18.45 6.14 4.89
CA PHE A 277 -19.80 6.11 5.42
C PHE A 277 -19.79 6.21 6.93
N GLU A 278 -20.68 7.04 7.50
CA GLU A 278 -20.78 7.23 8.97
C GLU A 278 -21.11 5.93 9.71
N GLU A 279 -21.86 5.02 9.08
CA GLU A 279 -22.19 3.70 9.59
C GLU A 279 -21.04 2.68 9.52
N HIS A 280 -19.92 3.00 8.85
CA HIS A 280 -18.76 2.12 8.84
C HIS A 280 -18.11 2.06 10.22
N PRO A 281 -17.80 0.86 10.78
CA PRO A 281 -17.24 0.73 12.13
C PRO A 281 -15.98 1.56 12.37
N GLY A 282 -15.16 1.72 11.33
CA GLY A 282 -13.91 2.48 11.39
C GLY A 282 -14.02 3.95 10.99
N TYR A 283 -15.22 4.51 10.72
CA TYR A 283 -15.41 5.88 10.24
C TYR A 283 -14.74 6.93 11.15
N SER A 284 -15.02 6.86 12.43
CA SER A 284 -14.48 7.81 13.43
C SER A 284 -12.95 7.76 13.49
N THR A 285 -12.38 6.55 13.50
CA THR A 285 -10.92 6.35 13.49
C THR A 285 -10.30 6.88 12.20
N GLN A 286 -10.88 6.54 11.04
CA GLN A 286 -10.38 7.00 9.74
C GLN A 286 -10.45 8.53 9.62
N SER A 287 -11.53 9.15 10.04
CA SER A 287 -11.71 10.61 10.03
C SER A 287 -10.71 11.35 10.94
N LYS A 288 -10.23 10.69 12.01
CA LYS A 288 -9.22 11.24 12.93
C LYS A 288 -7.80 11.10 12.36
N GLN A 289 -7.46 9.93 11.77
CA GLN A 289 -6.09 9.61 11.39
C GLN A 289 -5.72 9.94 9.95
N ALA A 290 -6.71 10.23 9.08
CA ALA A 290 -6.49 10.48 7.66
C ALA A 290 -7.27 11.71 7.16
N LYS A 291 -6.79 12.30 6.06
CA LYS A 291 -7.43 13.46 5.41
C LYS A 291 -8.57 13.07 4.45
N GLY A 292 -8.87 11.78 4.33
CA GLY A 292 -9.89 11.25 3.43
C GLY A 292 -10.02 9.73 3.54
N TYR A 293 -10.75 9.14 2.62
CA TYR A 293 -11.15 7.73 2.69
C TYR A 293 -10.56 6.86 1.56
N GLY A 294 -9.76 7.49 0.69
CA GLY A 294 -9.05 6.79 -0.39
C GLY A 294 -9.88 6.53 -1.64
N GLY A 295 -9.31 5.71 -2.52
CA GLY A 295 -9.85 5.38 -3.85
C GLY A 295 -10.40 3.96 -3.98
N MET A 296 -10.62 3.26 -2.86
CA MET A 296 -11.04 1.85 -2.86
C MET A 296 -12.44 1.66 -2.30
N ILE A 297 -13.21 0.78 -2.94
CA ILE A 297 -14.52 0.30 -2.49
C ILE A 297 -14.55 -1.21 -2.67
N SER A 298 -15.24 -1.91 -1.77
CA SER A 298 -15.71 -3.26 -2.06
C SER A 298 -17.22 -3.33 -1.88
N PHE A 299 -17.88 -4.18 -2.64
CA PHE A 299 -19.33 -4.39 -2.50
C PHE A 299 -19.71 -5.83 -2.79
N VAL A 300 -20.81 -6.27 -2.21
CA VAL A 300 -21.37 -7.62 -2.39
C VAL A 300 -22.65 -7.53 -3.20
N LEU A 301 -22.73 -8.28 -4.28
CA LEU A 301 -23.95 -8.42 -5.05
C LEU A 301 -25.00 -9.22 -4.27
N ASN A 302 -26.27 -8.85 -4.41
CA ASN A 302 -27.40 -9.59 -3.86
C ASN A 302 -27.56 -10.97 -4.51
N GLU A 303 -28.30 -11.86 -3.87
CA GLU A 303 -28.78 -13.11 -4.44
C GLU A 303 -29.62 -12.82 -5.72
N GLY A 304 -29.40 -13.61 -6.75
CA GLY A 304 -30.04 -13.36 -8.07
C GLY A 304 -29.20 -12.53 -9.03
N TYR A 305 -27.95 -12.20 -8.65
CA TYR A 305 -26.97 -11.55 -9.53
C TYR A 305 -25.72 -12.41 -9.69
N ASP A 306 -25.24 -12.55 -10.93
CA ASP A 306 -24.03 -13.29 -11.27
C ASP A 306 -22.87 -12.30 -11.47
N TYR A 307 -21.84 -12.40 -10.62
CA TYR A 307 -20.62 -11.59 -10.75
C TYR A 307 -19.89 -11.81 -12.07
N LYS A 308 -20.01 -12.99 -12.72
CA LYS A 308 -19.34 -13.27 -13.99
C LYS A 308 -19.98 -12.47 -15.12
N GLU A 309 -21.30 -12.40 -15.14
CA GLU A 309 -22.04 -11.58 -16.11
C GLU A 309 -21.79 -10.09 -15.83
N PHE A 310 -21.77 -9.67 -14.55
CA PHE A 310 -21.40 -8.31 -14.17
C PHE A 310 -20.03 -7.91 -14.77
N PHE A 311 -18.99 -8.73 -14.63
CA PHE A 311 -17.67 -8.42 -15.19
C PHE A 311 -17.64 -8.36 -16.71
N LYS A 312 -18.46 -9.14 -17.42
CA LYS A 312 -18.56 -9.11 -18.89
C LYS A 312 -19.15 -7.82 -19.43
N GLU A 313 -20.05 -7.21 -18.67
CA GLU A 313 -20.76 -5.99 -19.06
C GLU A 313 -19.95 -4.70 -18.81
N LEU A 314 -18.83 -4.79 -18.09
CA LEU A 314 -17.92 -3.66 -17.89
C LEU A 314 -17.27 -3.25 -19.22
N SER A 315 -17.13 -1.96 -19.44
CA SER A 315 -16.58 -1.39 -20.68
C SER A 315 -15.46 -0.37 -20.43
N ILE A 316 -15.66 0.52 -19.46
CA ILE A 316 -14.66 1.53 -19.06
C ILE A 316 -13.83 0.98 -17.91
N ILE A 317 -14.50 0.40 -16.92
CA ILE A 317 -13.84 -0.23 -15.79
C ILE A 317 -13.18 -1.54 -16.27
N THR A 318 -11.89 -1.61 -16.17
CA THR A 318 -11.13 -2.80 -16.60
C THR A 318 -11.22 -3.91 -15.55
N PHE A 319 -11.60 -5.12 -15.97
CA PHE A 319 -11.50 -6.32 -15.14
C PHE A 319 -10.05 -6.76 -15.07
N GLY A 320 -9.42 -6.57 -13.92
CA GLY A 320 -7.99 -6.88 -13.75
C GLY A 320 -7.52 -6.82 -12.30
N GLU A 321 -6.36 -7.40 -12.05
CA GLU A 321 -5.67 -7.25 -10.77
C GLU A 321 -5.00 -5.87 -10.67
N SER A 322 -4.54 -5.53 -9.49
CA SER A 322 -3.95 -4.25 -9.12
C SER A 322 -4.99 -3.21 -8.68
N LEU A 323 -4.54 -1.98 -8.47
CA LEU A 323 -5.33 -0.85 -8.00
C LEU A 323 -4.50 0.44 -8.06
N GLY A 324 -5.16 1.58 -7.88
CA GLY A 324 -4.49 2.87 -7.67
C GLY A 324 -3.90 3.49 -8.92
N GLY A 325 -4.18 2.93 -10.11
CA GLY A 325 -3.93 3.57 -11.39
C GLY A 325 -4.93 4.69 -11.67
N VAL A 326 -4.63 5.52 -12.67
CA VAL A 326 -5.54 6.57 -13.16
C VAL A 326 -6.83 5.98 -13.73
N GLU A 327 -6.78 4.76 -14.23
CA GLU A 327 -7.93 3.97 -14.70
C GLU A 327 -8.65 3.25 -13.55
N SER A 328 -9.96 3.06 -13.71
CA SER A 328 -10.77 2.23 -12.81
C SER A 328 -10.54 0.75 -13.05
N LEU A 329 -10.28 -0.02 -11.97
CA LEU A 329 -10.03 -1.46 -12.00
C LEU A 329 -11.00 -2.20 -11.08
N ALA A 330 -11.68 -3.21 -11.59
CA ALA A 330 -12.48 -4.13 -10.81
C ALA A 330 -11.84 -5.52 -10.75
N CYS A 331 -11.86 -6.16 -9.60
CA CYS A 331 -11.41 -7.54 -9.46
C CYS A 331 -12.35 -8.36 -8.58
N HIS A 332 -12.24 -9.68 -8.71
CA HIS A 332 -12.95 -10.67 -7.91
C HIS A 332 -12.02 -11.23 -6.82
N PRO A 333 -12.07 -10.72 -5.58
CA PRO A 333 -11.11 -11.11 -4.53
C PRO A 333 -11.05 -12.61 -4.29
N ALA A 334 -12.19 -13.29 -4.33
CA ALA A 334 -12.31 -14.72 -4.01
C ALA A 334 -11.50 -15.62 -4.95
N THR A 335 -11.32 -15.28 -6.23
CA THR A 335 -10.57 -16.08 -7.21
C THR A 335 -9.23 -15.49 -7.62
N MET A 336 -9.02 -14.19 -7.36
CA MET A 336 -7.81 -13.47 -7.78
C MET A 336 -6.90 -13.18 -6.58
N THR A 337 -7.08 -12.08 -5.89
CA THR A 337 -6.15 -11.61 -4.84
C THR A 337 -6.12 -12.49 -3.59
N HIS A 338 -7.19 -13.23 -3.30
CA HIS A 338 -7.34 -14.11 -2.14
C HIS A 338 -7.65 -15.58 -2.52
N GLY A 339 -7.48 -15.93 -3.78
CA GLY A 339 -7.76 -17.28 -4.29
C GLY A 339 -6.91 -18.39 -3.64
N ALA A 340 -5.75 -18.05 -3.08
CA ALA A 340 -4.90 -18.99 -2.35
C ALA A 340 -5.39 -19.31 -0.92
N ILE A 341 -6.36 -18.54 -0.39
CA ILE A 341 -6.92 -18.74 0.95
C ILE A 341 -8.04 -19.79 0.86
N PRO A 342 -8.06 -20.82 1.72
CA PRO A 342 -9.13 -21.81 1.75
C PRO A 342 -10.52 -21.21 1.87
N TYR A 343 -11.50 -21.79 1.17
CA TYR A 343 -12.88 -21.28 1.08
C TYR A 343 -13.48 -20.96 2.46
N GLU A 344 -13.38 -21.89 3.41
CA GLU A 344 -13.95 -21.76 4.76
C GLU A 344 -13.36 -20.55 5.53
N ILE A 345 -12.06 -20.30 5.36
CA ILE A 345 -11.36 -19.18 5.98
C ILE A 345 -11.84 -17.88 5.33
N ARG A 346 -11.94 -17.84 3.99
CA ARG A 346 -12.44 -16.65 3.25
C ARG A 346 -13.85 -16.28 3.70
N GLN A 347 -14.75 -17.26 3.80
CA GLN A 347 -16.13 -17.04 4.26
C GLN A 347 -16.17 -16.49 5.69
N LYS A 348 -15.34 -17.02 6.58
CA LYS A 348 -15.27 -16.58 7.98
C LYS A 348 -14.83 -15.12 8.11
N VAL A 349 -13.91 -14.66 7.28
CA VAL A 349 -13.45 -13.26 7.28
C VAL A 349 -14.31 -12.34 6.40
N GLY A 350 -15.37 -12.86 5.73
CA GLY A 350 -16.30 -12.05 4.95
C GLY A 350 -15.95 -11.89 3.46
N ILE A 351 -14.92 -12.61 2.96
CA ILE A 351 -14.58 -12.63 1.53
C ILE A 351 -15.44 -13.66 0.82
N VAL A 352 -16.68 -13.27 0.57
CA VAL A 352 -17.71 -14.11 -0.09
C VAL A 352 -17.54 -14.12 -1.61
N ASP A 353 -18.17 -15.11 -2.29
CA ASP A 353 -18.00 -15.28 -3.73
C ASP A 353 -18.63 -14.15 -4.57
N ASN A 354 -19.63 -13.44 -4.05
CA ASN A 354 -20.25 -12.28 -4.71
C ASN A 354 -19.55 -10.94 -4.35
N LEU A 355 -18.39 -10.97 -3.72
CA LEU A 355 -17.63 -9.77 -3.39
C LEU A 355 -16.85 -9.27 -4.60
N ILE A 356 -17.03 -7.99 -4.91
CA ILE A 356 -16.31 -7.26 -5.93
C ILE A 356 -15.49 -6.17 -5.26
N ARG A 357 -14.22 -6.03 -5.62
CA ARG A 357 -13.38 -4.89 -5.21
C ARG A 357 -13.20 -3.95 -6.40
N LEU A 358 -13.40 -2.67 -6.18
CA LEU A 358 -13.25 -1.61 -7.16
C LEU A 358 -12.18 -0.60 -6.71
N SER A 359 -11.17 -0.40 -7.53
CA SER A 359 -10.26 0.73 -7.48
C SER A 359 -10.83 1.80 -8.40
N VAL A 360 -11.35 2.87 -7.82
CA VAL A 360 -11.97 3.95 -8.58
C VAL A 360 -10.89 4.88 -9.13
N GLY A 361 -10.87 5.05 -10.44
CA GLY A 361 -9.92 5.90 -11.16
C GLY A 361 -10.28 7.39 -11.14
N ILE A 362 -9.62 8.14 -12.03
CA ILE A 362 -9.80 9.59 -12.14
C ILE A 362 -10.62 10.01 -13.37
N GLU A 363 -11.27 9.07 -14.05
CA GLU A 363 -12.17 9.30 -15.17
C GLU A 363 -13.31 10.26 -14.76
N ASN A 364 -14.13 10.64 -15.72
CA ASN A 364 -15.38 11.31 -15.40
C ASN A 364 -16.24 10.37 -14.54
N VAL A 365 -16.67 10.84 -13.37
CA VAL A 365 -17.41 10.00 -12.42
C VAL A 365 -18.74 9.50 -12.98
N GLN A 366 -19.39 10.27 -13.85
CA GLN A 366 -20.65 9.87 -14.47
C GLN A 366 -20.45 8.67 -15.40
N ASP A 367 -19.35 8.64 -16.16
CA ASP A 367 -19.01 7.51 -17.03
C ASP A 367 -18.76 6.23 -16.22
N ILE A 368 -18.09 6.34 -15.06
CA ILE A 368 -17.89 5.21 -14.13
C ILE A 368 -19.25 4.70 -13.60
N ILE A 369 -20.13 5.60 -13.19
CA ILE A 369 -21.46 5.26 -12.66
C ILE A 369 -22.33 4.60 -13.73
N GLU A 370 -22.32 5.11 -14.96
CA GLU A 370 -23.08 4.53 -16.09
C GLU A 370 -22.56 3.13 -16.46
N ASP A 371 -21.24 2.92 -16.40
CA ASP A 371 -20.62 1.61 -16.60
C ASP A 371 -21.05 0.59 -15.55
N LEU A 372 -21.03 1.00 -14.27
CA LEU A 372 -21.50 0.18 -13.15
C LEU A 372 -23.01 -0.12 -13.27
N GLU A 373 -23.81 0.87 -13.63
CA GLU A 373 -25.26 0.69 -13.78
C GLU A 373 -25.57 -0.33 -14.89
N ARG A 374 -24.86 -0.26 -16.01
CA ARG A 374 -25.00 -1.24 -17.10
C ARG A 374 -24.61 -2.63 -16.62
N ALA A 375 -23.46 -2.76 -15.96
CA ALA A 375 -22.96 -4.04 -15.47
C ALA A 375 -23.88 -4.67 -14.39
N LEU A 376 -24.45 -3.86 -13.50
CA LEU A 376 -25.42 -4.32 -12.51
C LEU A 376 -26.71 -4.83 -13.17
N LYS A 377 -27.22 -4.15 -14.21
CA LYS A 377 -28.40 -4.60 -14.97
C LYS A 377 -28.13 -5.92 -15.72
N GLY A 378 -26.96 -6.03 -16.37
CA GLY A 378 -26.55 -7.24 -17.09
C GLY A 378 -26.25 -8.44 -16.22
N GLY A 379 -25.80 -8.21 -14.98
CA GLY A 379 -25.54 -9.26 -14.00
C GLY A 379 -26.79 -9.96 -13.44
N LYS A 380 -28.00 -9.50 -13.77
CA LYS A 380 -29.25 -10.12 -13.27
C LYS A 380 -29.44 -11.51 -13.86
N ILE A 381 -29.58 -12.52 -13.00
CA ILE A 381 -29.93 -13.88 -13.44
C ILE A 381 -31.39 -13.88 -13.89
N ASN A 382 -31.58 -14.09 -15.19
CA ASN A 382 -32.94 -14.34 -15.72
C ASN A 382 -33.37 -15.74 -15.28
N GLY A 383 -34.37 -15.83 -14.38
CA GLY A 383 -34.94 -17.05 -13.87
C GLY A 383 -35.69 -17.83 -14.95
#